data_f1a40f07035b61f6f0cf118c7ed1505a
#
_entry.id   f1a40f07035b61f6f0cf118c7ed1505a
#
_cell.length_a   1.000
_cell.length_b   1.000
_cell.length_c   1.000
_cell.angle_alpha   90.00
_cell.angle_beta   90.00
_cell.angle_gamma   90.00
#
_symmetry.space_group_name_H-M   'P 1'
#
loop_
_entity.id
_entity.type
_entity.pdbx_description
1 polymer ?
#
loop_
_entity_poly.entity_id
_entity_poly.type
_entity_poly.pdbx_seq_one_letter_code
_entity_poly.pdbx_strand_id
1 'polypeptide(L)'
;MSQQSKPTSFLVLLVVLAVALLLVSSLLTPNTTQSLQYSDVLDLFRNEKVASFTLEGSNLTMQVRGDGDTTSTVTAKIGDTEQFRADLDDLIAEQYAAGTLKSYNYLPASDPWYRAAAPYIIGGIVLLVVFFFLSSRANGGPNGMANFTKANARFGIPTSQTVTFQDVAGADEEKEELAQIVDFLQDPKRYSRLGAKIPKGVLLVGPPGTGKTLLARAVAGEAGVSFLSISGSDFVELYVGVGASRVRDLFEQAKKVAPAIVFIDEIDAVGRRRGAGLGGGHDEREQTLNQLLVEMDGFSSNTGVIVIAATNRKDILDPALLRPGRFDRQIYVGTPDWRGREAILKVHAKDKPLADNVNLESLAKATAGFTGADLANLLNEAALLAAGKNRAVITMKDMEEAMIKVIAGPEKRSRVVSTYERKLTAFHEAGHAIAMYCLPTQDPVHMITIVPRGMAGGMTISLPQDDQTFVSKSEMFETIVGFLGGRVAEQLKLDDISTGASNDIQRATAIARDMVSKYAMSDSLGPVCYSSGNEVFIGRDYEKTKSYSEAVAGRIDDEVQSILTAAYQKCTDILKSHDDKLEAVASYLMAHNNMGRPQFEAVMEGKPIPDADVLPIESIEPVDEPDAQPEENA
;
A
#
# COMPACT_ATOMS: atom_id res chain seq x y z
N MET A 1 -23.07 -22.35 22.22
CA MET A 1 -24.37 -22.97 21.85
C MET A 1 -24.25 -23.47 20.42
N SER A 2 -24.63 -24.69 20.23
CA SER A 2 -24.36 -25.66 19.18
C SER A 2 -24.50 -25.17 17.72
N GLN A 3 -23.45 -25.47 16.94
CA GLN A 3 -23.52 -25.53 15.49
C GLN A 3 -24.51 -26.60 15.05
N GLN A 4 -25.61 -26.22 14.44
CA GLN A 4 -26.42 -27.12 13.62
C GLN A 4 -25.88 -27.08 12.18
N SER A 5 -25.10 -28.09 11.83
CA SER A 5 -24.76 -28.42 10.45
C SER A 5 -26.03 -28.85 9.72
N LYS A 6 -26.36 -28.20 8.61
CA LYS A 6 -27.52 -28.53 7.78
C LYS A 6 -27.31 -29.87 7.09
N PRO A 7 -28.15 -30.91 7.35
CA PRO A 7 -27.99 -32.25 6.77
C PRO A 7 -28.50 -32.37 5.32
N THR A 8 -28.94 -31.28 4.68
CA THR A 8 -29.62 -31.32 3.38
C THR A 8 -28.71 -31.68 2.21
N SER A 9 -27.45 -31.27 2.22
CA SER A 9 -26.52 -31.56 1.10
C SER A 9 -26.05 -33.02 1.10
N PHE A 10 -25.92 -33.63 2.27
CA PHE A 10 -25.53 -35.04 2.41
C PHE A 10 -26.71 -35.97 2.04
N LEU A 11 -27.92 -35.57 2.36
CA LEU A 11 -29.13 -36.31 2.08
C LEU A 11 -29.43 -36.33 0.57
N VAL A 12 -29.21 -35.20 -0.14
CA VAL A 12 -29.32 -35.12 -1.60
C VAL A 12 -28.26 -35.99 -2.28
N LEU A 13 -27.03 -36.02 -1.79
CA LEU A 13 -25.98 -36.88 -2.34
C LEU A 13 -26.31 -38.36 -2.14
N LEU A 14 -26.87 -38.76 -0.98
CA LEU A 14 -27.33 -40.12 -0.70
C LEU A 14 -28.48 -40.54 -1.61
N VAL A 15 -29.44 -39.65 -1.85
CA VAL A 15 -30.57 -39.92 -2.77
C VAL A 15 -30.10 -40.11 -4.21
N VAL A 16 -29.17 -39.26 -4.70
CA VAL A 16 -28.58 -39.39 -6.03
C VAL A 16 -27.77 -40.68 -6.17
N LEU A 17 -27.02 -41.05 -5.14
CA LEU A 17 -26.24 -42.29 -5.11
C LEU A 17 -27.17 -43.53 -5.07
N ALA A 18 -28.25 -43.46 -4.30
CA ALA A 18 -29.28 -44.54 -4.23
C ALA A 18 -30.02 -44.72 -5.56
N VAL A 19 -30.40 -43.63 -6.24
CA VAL A 19 -31.01 -43.68 -7.56
C VAL A 19 -30.06 -44.23 -8.62
N ALA A 20 -28.79 -43.83 -8.58
CA ALA A 20 -27.74 -44.36 -9.46
C ALA A 20 -27.51 -45.86 -9.23
N LEU A 21 -27.48 -46.31 -7.97
CA LEU A 21 -27.35 -47.72 -7.59
C LEU A 21 -28.59 -48.56 -8.01
N LEU A 22 -29.80 -47.99 -7.88
CA LEU A 22 -31.02 -48.63 -8.36
C LEU A 22 -31.06 -48.75 -9.91
N LEU A 23 -30.61 -47.75 -10.64
CA LEU A 23 -30.46 -47.80 -12.07
C LEU A 23 -29.42 -48.83 -12.54
N VAL A 24 -28.26 -48.91 -11.87
CA VAL A 24 -27.24 -49.89 -12.15
C VAL A 24 -27.72 -51.31 -11.78
N SER A 25 -28.45 -51.49 -10.68
CA SER A 25 -28.99 -52.80 -10.31
C SER A 25 -30.06 -53.29 -11.30
N SER A 26 -30.89 -52.39 -11.87
CA SER A 26 -31.88 -52.74 -12.89
C SER A 26 -31.25 -53.16 -14.22
N LEU A 27 -30.03 -52.70 -14.51
CA LEU A 27 -29.23 -53.08 -15.68
C LEU A 27 -28.48 -54.41 -15.51
N LEU A 28 -28.34 -54.89 -14.29
CA LEU A 28 -27.55 -56.08 -13.93
C LEU A 28 -28.40 -57.31 -13.54
N THR A 29 -29.76 -57.22 -13.53
CA THR A 29 -30.59 -58.38 -13.25
C THR A 29 -30.68 -59.29 -14.48
N PRO A 30 -30.10 -60.53 -14.45
CA PRO A 30 -30.30 -61.50 -15.50
C PRO A 30 -31.72 -62.06 -15.40
N ASN A 31 -32.50 -61.95 -16.48
CA ASN A 31 -33.77 -62.68 -16.61
C ASN A 31 -33.46 -64.19 -16.61
N THR A 32 -33.71 -64.89 -15.54
CA THR A 32 -33.66 -66.33 -15.44
C THR A 32 -34.91 -66.93 -16.09
N THR A 33 -34.98 -67.01 -17.41
CA THR A 33 -35.84 -67.93 -18.14
C THR A 33 -35.04 -69.20 -18.41
N GLN A 34 -35.61 -70.35 -18.11
CA GLN A 34 -35.01 -71.66 -18.45
C GLN A 34 -34.74 -71.66 -19.96
N SER A 35 -33.50 -71.60 -20.36
CA SER A 35 -33.11 -71.70 -21.78
C SER A 35 -33.01 -73.17 -22.15
N LEU A 36 -33.89 -73.65 -23.02
CA LEU A 36 -33.76 -74.94 -23.71
C LEU A 36 -32.40 -74.95 -24.48
N GLN A 37 -31.82 -76.14 -24.54
CA GLN A 37 -30.61 -76.32 -25.38
C GLN A 37 -31.03 -76.37 -26.84
N TYR A 38 -30.13 -76.01 -27.76
CA TYR A 38 -30.41 -76.00 -29.21
C TYR A 38 -30.87 -77.37 -29.73
N SER A 39 -30.34 -78.49 -29.22
CA SER A 39 -30.80 -79.86 -29.51
C SER A 39 -32.26 -80.07 -29.21
N ASP A 40 -32.70 -79.53 -28.04
CA ASP A 40 -34.09 -79.71 -27.62
C ASP A 40 -35.04 -78.92 -28.50
N VAL A 41 -34.63 -77.78 -29.04
CA VAL A 41 -35.34 -77.02 -30.02
C VAL A 41 -35.50 -77.76 -31.33
N LEU A 42 -34.41 -78.38 -31.82
CA LEU A 42 -34.48 -79.22 -33.04
C LEU A 42 -35.42 -80.42 -32.89
N ASP A 43 -35.41 -81.07 -31.71
CA ASP A 43 -36.28 -82.21 -31.43
C ASP A 43 -37.74 -81.82 -31.35
N LEU A 44 -38.05 -80.57 -30.85
CA LEU A 44 -39.45 -80.06 -30.84
C LEU A 44 -39.98 -79.83 -32.28
N PHE A 45 -39.13 -79.34 -33.20
CA PHE A 45 -39.51 -79.19 -34.59
C PHE A 45 -39.64 -80.53 -35.31
N ARG A 46 -38.69 -81.47 -35.14
CA ARG A 46 -38.74 -82.81 -35.74
C ARG A 46 -39.93 -83.63 -35.32
N ASN A 47 -40.34 -83.42 -34.08
CA ASN A 47 -41.55 -84.16 -33.54
C ASN A 47 -42.84 -83.42 -33.74
N GLU A 48 -42.88 -82.40 -34.63
CA GLU A 48 -44.11 -81.63 -34.99
C GLU A 48 -44.83 -81.01 -33.80
N LYS A 49 -44.16 -80.77 -32.72
CA LYS A 49 -44.73 -80.21 -31.46
C LYS A 49 -44.81 -78.67 -31.48
N VAL A 50 -44.21 -77.98 -32.42
CA VAL A 50 -44.25 -76.55 -32.54
C VAL A 50 -45.49 -76.10 -33.29
N ALA A 51 -46.37 -75.33 -32.63
CA ALA A 51 -47.58 -74.80 -33.25
C ALA A 51 -47.40 -73.48 -33.95
N SER A 52 -46.55 -72.61 -33.39
CA SER A 52 -46.11 -71.32 -33.99
C SER A 52 -44.76 -70.86 -33.33
N PHE A 53 -44.01 -70.09 -34.06
CA PHE A 53 -42.78 -69.48 -33.44
C PHE A 53 -42.55 -68.07 -34.02
N THR A 54 -41.81 -67.29 -33.23
CA THR A 54 -41.27 -65.99 -33.60
C THR A 54 -39.75 -65.93 -33.18
N LEU A 55 -38.89 -65.65 -34.12
CA LEU A 55 -37.49 -65.43 -33.92
C LEU A 55 -37.20 -63.91 -33.98
N GLU A 56 -36.89 -63.29 -32.84
CA GLU A 56 -36.52 -61.88 -32.73
C GLU A 56 -35.05 -61.78 -32.42
N GLY A 57 -34.21 -61.41 -33.38
CA GLY A 57 -32.77 -61.50 -33.24
C GLY A 57 -32.32 -62.91 -32.84
N SER A 58 -31.76 -63.06 -31.66
CA SER A 58 -31.33 -64.37 -31.11
C SER A 58 -32.36 -65.04 -30.19
N ASN A 59 -33.51 -64.41 -29.95
CA ASN A 59 -34.52 -64.94 -29.03
C ASN A 59 -35.60 -65.64 -29.82
N LEU A 60 -35.70 -66.95 -29.70
CA LEU A 60 -36.77 -67.77 -30.29
C LEU A 60 -37.87 -67.99 -29.25
N THR A 61 -39.05 -67.55 -29.57
CA THR A 61 -40.30 -67.81 -28.79
C THR A 61 -41.14 -68.75 -29.55
N MET A 62 -41.46 -69.94 -28.99
CA MET A 62 -42.25 -71.01 -29.60
C MET A 62 -43.50 -71.33 -28.76
N GLN A 63 -44.62 -71.60 -29.45
CA GLN A 63 -45.75 -72.23 -28.83
C GLN A 63 -45.69 -73.76 -29.10
N VAL A 64 -45.47 -74.51 -28.04
CA VAL A 64 -45.33 -75.98 -28.08
C VAL A 64 -46.66 -76.67 -27.63
N ARG A 65 -47.09 -77.67 -28.38
CA ARG A 65 -48.29 -78.49 -28.06
C ARG A 65 -47.92 -79.48 -26.95
N GLY A 66 -48.64 -79.46 -25.84
CA GLY A 66 -48.56 -80.46 -24.78
C GLY A 66 -49.55 -81.58 -24.98
N ASP A 67 -49.51 -82.60 -24.10
CA ASP A 67 -50.47 -83.69 -24.11
C ASP A 67 -51.87 -83.17 -23.70
N GLY A 68 -52.83 -83.15 -24.74
CA GLY A 68 -54.18 -82.71 -24.50
C GLY A 68 -54.44 -81.20 -24.71
N ASP A 69 -54.58 -80.74 -25.92
CA ASP A 69 -55.04 -79.42 -26.42
C ASP A 69 -54.50 -78.15 -25.67
N THR A 70 -53.49 -78.30 -24.88
CA THR A 70 -52.78 -77.19 -24.14
C THR A 70 -51.54 -76.77 -24.91
N THR A 71 -51.45 -75.46 -25.18
CA THR A 71 -50.23 -74.87 -25.77
C THR A 71 -49.42 -74.13 -24.64
N SER A 72 -48.13 -74.41 -24.51
CA SER A 72 -47.24 -73.70 -23.65
C SER A 72 -46.25 -72.86 -24.45
N THR A 73 -46.00 -71.63 -23.96
CA THR A 73 -44.97 -70.74 -24.58
C THR A 73 -43.63 -71.04 -24.00
N VAL A 74 -42.67 -71.36 -24.86
CA VAL A 74 -41.29 -71.68 -24.47
C VAL A 74 -40.37 -70.74 -25.23
N THR A 75 -39.38 -70.22 -24.52
CA THR A 75 -38.37 -69.33 -25.10
C THR A 75 -36.99 -70.00 -25.08
N ALA A 76 -36.27 -69.89 -26.18
CA ALA A 76 -34.89 -70.37 -26.32
C ALA A 76 -34.03 -69.32 -26.93
N LYS A 77 -32.74 -69.30 -26.55
CA LYS A 77 -31.75 -68.37 -27.14
C LYS A 77 -30.92 -69.13 -28.20
N ILE A 78 -31.05 -68.66 -29.45
CA ILE A 78 -30.35 -69.23 -30.58
C ILE A 78 -29.00 -68.51 -30.76
N GLY A 79 -27.90 -69.22 -30.68
CA GLY A 79 -26.53 -68.65 -30.83
C GLY A 79 -26.21 -68.21 -32.24
N ASP A 80 -26.59 -69.03 -33.21
CA ASP A 80 -26.42 -68.75 -34.64
C ASP A 80 -27.75 -68.91 -35.37
N THR A 81 -28.28 -67.79 -35.88
CA THR A 81 -29.54 -67.74 -36.55
C THR A 81 -29.50 -68.21 -38.02
N GLU A 82 -28.31 -68.17 -38.65
CA GLU A 82 -28.09 -68.69 -39.99
C GLU A 82 -28.05 -70.20 -39.95
N GLN A 83 -27.41 -70.79 -38.97
CA GLN A 83 -27.41 -72.21 -38.78
C GLN A 83 -28.78 -72.74 -38.39
N PHE A 84 -29.55 -72.05 -37.57
CA PHE A 84 -30.89 -72.37 -37.26
C PHE A 84 -31.78 -72.43 -38.52
N ARG A 85 -31.67 -71.52 -39.45
CA ARG A 85 -32.34 -71.51 -40.71
C ARG A 85 -31.93 -72.69 -41.59
N ALA A 86 -30.60 -72.87 -41.74
CA ALA A 86 -30.09 -73.99 -42.59
C ALA A 86 -30.51 -75.35 -42.09
N ASP A 87 -30.63 -75.55 -40.79
CA ASP A 87 -31.07 -76.84 -40.19
C ASP A 87 -32.54 -77.11 -40.24
N LEU A 88 -33.38 -76.07 -40.29
CA LEU A 88 -34.86 -76.20 -40.14
C LEU A 88 -35.72 -75.60 -41.28
N ASP A 89 -35.16 -74.83 -42.22
CA ASP A 89 -35.95 -74.15 -43.27
C ASP A 89 -36.80 -75.16 -44.11
N ASP A 90 -36.22 -76.29 -44.51
CA ASP A 90 -36.94 -77.34 -45.25
C ASP A 90 -38.07 -77.95 -44.39
N LEU A 91 -37.80 -78.22 -43.16
CA LEU A 91 -38.75 -78.81 -42.22
C LEU A 91 -39.88 -77.83 -41.84
N ILE A 92 -39.55 -76.57 -41.68
CA ILE A 92 -40.50 -75.45 -41.43
C ILE A 92 -41.45 -75.28 -42.62
N ALA A 93 -40.89 -75.33 -43.83
CA ALA A 93 -41.69 -75.25 -45.08
C ALA A 93 -42.62 -76.42 -45.22
N GLU A 94 -42.16 -77.64 -44.93
CA GLU A 94 -42.97 -78.86 -44.97
C GLU A 94 -44.09 -78.85 -43.95
N GLN A 95 -43.80 -78.50 -42.70
CA GLN A 95 -44.77 -78.41 -41.59
C GLN A 95 -45.79 -77.30 -41.77
N TYR A 96 -45.34 -76.17 -42.37
CA TYR A 96 -46.28 -75.08 -42.69
C TYR A 96 -47.23 -75.46 -43.84
N ALA A 97 -46.72 -76.14 -44.89
CA ALA A 97 -47.57 -76.66 -45.98
C ALA A 97 -48.57 -77.76 -45.52
N ALA A 98 -48.11 -78.59 -44.57
CA ALA A 98 -48.98 -79.65 -43.94
C ALA A 98 -49.97 -79.05 -42.93
N GLY A 99 -49.86 -77.78 -42.54
CA GLY A 99 -50.77 -77.11 -41.59
C GLY A 99 -50.51 -77.46 -40.13
N THR A 100 -49.42 -78.18 -39.84
CA THR A 100 -48.95 -78.51 -38.48
C THR A 100 -48.32 -77.34 -37.81
N LEU A 101 -47.61 -76.46 -38.55
CA LEU A 101 -47.14 -75.17 -38.10
C LEU A 101 -48.07 -74.08 -38.56
N LYS A 102 -48.75 -73.38 -37.63
CA LYS A 102 -49.79 -72.40 -37.95
C LYS A 102 -49.27 -71.06 -38.43
N SER A 103 -48.19 -70.60 -37.86
CA SER A 103 -47.54 -69.34 -38.24
C SER A 103 -46.07 -69.27 -37.76
N TYR A 104 -45.25 -68.60 -38.53
CA TYR A 104 -43.86 -68.27 -38.10
C TYR A 104 -43.48 -66.88 -38.54
N ASN A 105 -42.59 -66.19 -37.78
CA ASN A 105 -42.12 -64.83 -38.07
C ASN A 105 -40.66 -64.63 -37.68
N TYR A 106 -39.97 -63.91 -38.53
CA TYR A 106 -38.58 -63.49 -38.31
C TYR A 106 -38.54 -61.97 -38.12
N LEU A 107 -38.21 -61.47 -36.91
CA LEU A 107 -38.17 -60.05 -36.61
C LEU A 107 -36.70 -59.66 -36.38
N PRO A 108 -36.30 -58.47 -36.83
CA PRO A 108 -34.96 -57.93 -36.48
C PRO A 108 -34.85 -57.69 -34.96
N ALA A 109 -33.64 -57.81 -34.42
CA ALA A 109 -33.41 -57.53 -33.00
C ALA A 109 -33.79 -56.09 -32.66
N SER A 110 -34.68 -55.84 -31.74
CA SER A 110 -35.03 -54.52 -31.26
C SER A 110 -34.04 -54.14 -30.15
N ASP A 111 -33.10 -53.22 -30.44
CA ASP A 111 -32.26 -52.63 -29.41
C ASP A 111 -33.07 -51.65 -28.55
N PRO A 112 -33.16 -51.86 -27.25
CA PRO A 112 -33.92 -50.96 -26.37
C PRO A 112 -33.31 -49.57 -26.38
N TRP A 113 -34.10 -48.53 -26.63
CA TRP A 113 -33.69 -47.12 -26.78
C TRP A 113 -32.84 -46.61 -25.63
N TYR A 114 -32.97 -47.14 -24.42
CA TYR A 114 -32.18 -46.75 -23.27
C TYR A 114 -30.70 -47.10 -23.41
N ARG A 115 -30.30 -48.12 -24.20
CA ARG A 115 -28.89 -48.45 -24.44
C ARG A 115 -28.22 -47.36 -25.27
N ALA A 116 -28.91 -46.79 -26.22
CA ALA A 116 -28.39 -45.67 -27.01
C ALA A 116 -28.38 -44.36 -26.17
N ALA A 117 -29.33 -44.17 -25.26
CA ALA A 117 -29.46 -42.97 -24.43
C ALA A 117 -28.57 -43.01 -23.16
N ALA A 118 -28.18 -44.18 -22.65
CA ALA A 118 -27.44 -44.36 -21.41
C ALA A 118 -26.14 -43.53 -21.33
N PRO A 119 -25.23 -43.48 -22.33
CA PRO A 119 -24.03 -42.68 -22.25
C PRO A 119 -24.31 -41.19 -22.14
N TYR A 120 -25.38 -40.69 -22.76
CA TYR A 120 -25.76 -39.26 -22.67
C TYR A 120 -26.41 -38.93 -21.32
N ILE A 121 -27.17 -39.83 -20.75
CA ILE A 121 -27.77 -39.67 -19.41
C ILE A 121 -26.67 -39.68 -18.34
N ILE A 122 -25.74 -40.63 -18.42
CA ILE A 122 -24.60 -40.70 -17.49
C ILE A 122 -23.69 -39.46 -17.64
N GLY A 123 -23.39 -39.03 -18.88
CA GLY A 123 -22.63 -37.81 -19.15
C GLY A 123 -23.32 -36.56 -18.59
N GLY A 124 -24.64 -36.44 -18.74
CA GLY A 124 -25.42 -35.34 -18.17
C GLY A 124 -25.41 -35.31 -16.64
N ILE A 125 -25.52 -36.47 -15.99
CA ILE A 125 -25.45 -36.58 -14.53
C ILE A 125 -24.05 -36.21 -14.03
N VAL A 126 -22.99 -36.70 -14.68
CA VAL A 126 -21.59 -36.33 -14.30
C VAL A 126 -21.40 -34.82 -14.49
N LEU A 127 -21.88 -34.24 -15.56
CA LEU A 127 -21.77 -32.80 -15.83
C LEU A 127 -22.56 -31.98 -14.80
N LEU A 128 -23.73 -32.41 -14.37
CA LEU A 128 -24.52 -31.80 -13.30
C LEU A 128 -23.82 -31.91 -11.94
N VAL A 129 -23.23 -33.03 -11.62
CA VAL A 129 -22.45 -33.22 -10.36
C VAL A 129 -21.20 -32.34 -10.36
N VAL A 130 -20.48 -32.29 -11.47
CA VAL A 130 -19.32 -31.41 -11.64
C VAL A 130 -19.73 -29.94 -11.57
N PHE A 131 -20.80 -29.55 -12.22
CA PHE A 131 -21.37 -28.20 -12.15
C PHE A 131 -21.77 -27.83 -10.71
N PHE A 132 -22.45 -28.74 -10.02
CA PHE A 132 -22.84 -28.53 -8.61
C PHE A 132 -21.63 -28.46 -7.67
N PHE A 133 -20.61 -29.27 -7.92
CA PHE A 133 -19.35 -29.27 -7.16
C PHE A 133 -18.53 -28.00 -7.43
N LEU A 134 -18.44 -27.57 -8.69
CA LEU A 134 -17.81 -26.31 -9.08
C LEU A 134 -18.59 -25.10 -8.57
N SER A 135 -19.91 -25.10 -8.66
CA SER A 135 -20.75 -24.01 -8.15
C SER A 135 -20.78 -23.96 -6.62
N SER A 136 -20.69 -25.10 -5.94
CA SER A 136 -20.55 -25.12 -4.47
C SER A 136 -19.16 -24.69 -4.00
N ARG A 137 -18.14 -24.82 -4.83
CA ARG A 137 -16.79 -24.34 -4.57
C ARG A 137 -16.58 -22.87 -5.01
N ALA A 138 -17.25 -22.42 -6.06
CA ALA A 138 -17.25 -21.03 -6.52
C ALA A 138 -18.19 -20.14 -5.68
N ASN A 139 -19.30 -20.67 -5.20
CA ASN A 139 -20.11 -20.06 -4.16
C ASN A 139 -19.64 -20.61 -2.80
N GLY A 140 -18.52 -20.09 -2.30
CA GLY A 140 -18.30 -20.12 -0.86
C GLY A 140 -19.61 -19.65 -0.23
N GLY A 141 -20.26 -20.52 0.58
CA GLY A 141 -21.65 -20.38 1.01
C GLY A 141 -22.08 -18.95 1.39
N PRO A 142 -23.34 -18.68 1.71
CA PRO A 142 -23.85 -17.32 1.99
C PRO A 142 -23.02 -16.51 2.99
N ASN A 143 -22.08 -17.13 3.70
CA ASN A 143 -21.08 -16.49 4.56
C ASN A 143 -19.81 -16.02 3.82
N GLY A 144 -19.50 -16.48 2.59
CA GLY A 144 -18.30 -16.06 1.86
C GLY A 144 -18.40 -14.61 1.39
N MET A 145 -19.53 -14.24 0.80
CA MET A 145 -19.78 -12.86 0.34
C MET A 145 -19.96 -11.89 1.51
N ALA A 146 -20.53 -12.35 2.62
CA ALA A 146 -20.66 -11.55 3.85
C ALA A 146 -19.32 -11.30 4.56
N ASN A 147 -18.30 -12.15 4.35
CA ASN A 147 -16.98 -11.92 4.92
C ASN A 147 -16.12 -10.96 4.10
N PHE A 148 -16.32 -10.85 2.78
CA PHE A 148 -15.65 -9.86 1.93
C PHE A 148 -16.13 -8.41 2.21
N THR A 149 -17.35 -8.26 2.71
CA THR A 149 -17.94 -6.94 3.01
C THR A 149 -17.68 -6.48 4.45
N LYS A 150 -17.11 -7.33 5.31
CA LYS A 150 -16.77 -6.94 6.68
C LYS A 150 -15.50 -6.11 6.70
N ALA A 151 -15.54 -5.00 7.43
CA ALA A 151 -14.35 -4.23 7.72
C ALA A 151 -13.39 -5.09 8.57
N ASN A 152 -12.16 -5.30 8.08
CA ASN A 152 -11.07 -5.84 8.87
C ASN A 152 -10.51 -4.76 9.81
N ALA A 153 -11.38 -4.09 10.58
CA ALA A 153 -10.93 -3.14 11.56
C ALA A 153 -10.06 -3.88 12.58
N ARG A 154 -8.85 -3.40 12.79
CA ARG A 154 -7.98 -3.91 13.85
C ARG A 154 -8.55 -3.40 15.17
N PHE A 155 -9.16 -4.30 15.93
CA PHE A 155 -9.56 -4.00 17.29
C PHE A 155 -8.30 -3.89 18.15
N GLY A 156 -7.92 -2.68 18.50
CA GLY A 156 -7.07 -2.43 19.64
C GLY A 156 -7.91 -2.59 20.91
N ILE A 157 -8.12 -3.84 21.35
CA ILE A 157 -8.58 -4.09 22.72
C ILE A 157 -7.47 -3.58 23.63
N PRO A 158 -7.77 -2.97 24.80
CA PRO A 158 -6.77 -2.57 25.76
C PRO A 158 -6.03 -3.84 26.28
N THR A 159 -5.06 -4.30 25.52
CA THR A 159 -4.09 -5.31 25.93
C THR A 159 -2.85 -4.58 26.43
N SER A 160 -2.52 -4.79 27.69
CA SER A 160 -1.29 -4.60 28.49
C SER A 160 -0.24 -3.51 28.14
N GLN A 161 -0.32 -2.77 27.05
CA GLN A 161 0.48 -1.57 26.74
C GLN A 161 -0.43 -0.53 26.04
N THR A 162 -1.18 0.22 26.84
CA THR A 162 -1.92 1.39 26.35
C THR A 162 -0.93 2.53 26.15
N VAL A 163 -0.75 2.95 24.89
CA VAL A 163 -0.01 4.17 24.55
C VAL A 163 -0.77 5.37 25.12
N THR A 164 -0.09 6.22 25.88
CA THR A 164 -0.63 7.44 26.49
C THR A 164 0.09 8.69 25.99
N PHE A 165 -0.31 9.87 26.40
CA PHE A 165 0.40 11.12 26.09
C PHE A 165 1.83 11.16 26.63
N GLN A 166 2.18 10.35 27.63
CA GLN A 166 3.55 10.22 28.14
C GLN A 166 4.48 9.51 27.15
N ASP A 167 3.94 8.68 26.26
CA ASP A 167 4.69 7.97 25.23
C ASP A 167 4.88 8.82 23.97
N VAL A 168 4.21 9.98 23.89
CA VAL A 168 4.31 10.95 22.79
C VAL A 168 5.20 12.10 23.24
N ALA A 169 6.39 12.16 22.71
CA ALA A 169 7.34 13.25 22.97
C ALA A 169 7.16 14.38 21.96
N GLY A 170 7.31 15.63 22.39
CA GLY A 170 7.02 16.81 21.59
C GLY A 170 5.52 16.95 21.32
N ALA A 171 5.15 17.83 20.39
CA ALA A 171 3.76 18.10 20.00
C ALA A 171 2.88 18.50 21.21
N ASP A 172 3.38 19.39 22.07
CA ASP A 172 2.70 19.74 23.33
C ASP A 172 1.42 20.53 23.09
N GLU A 173 1.38 21.40 22.11
CA GLU A 173 0.20 22.14 21.69
C GLU A 173 -0.88 21.21 21.10
N GLU A 174 -0.47 20.25 20.27
CA GLU A 174 -1.39 19.26 19.70
C GLU A 174 -1.95 18.33 20.78
N LYS A 175 -1.14 17.98 21.80
CA LYS A 175 -1.61 17.22 22.97
C LYS A 175 -2.61 18.01 23.79
N GLU A 176 -2.39 19.30 24.01
CA GLU A 176 -3.33 20.17 24.74
C GLU A 176 -4.68 20.27 24.01
N GLU A 177 -4.66 20.45 22.68
CA GLU A 177 -5.89 20.45 21.89
C GLU A 177 -6.63 19.10 21.93
N LEU A 178 -5.89 17.99 21.91
CA LEU A 178 -6.46 16.64 21.98
C LEU A 178 -6.92 16.27 23.39
N ALA A 179 -6.33 16.85 24.44
CA ALA A 179 -6.77 16.64 25.83
C ALA A 179 -8.23 17.04 26.05
N GLN A 180 -8.73 18.07 25.35
CA GLN A 180 -10.15 18.43 25.40
C GLN A 180 -11.07 17.31 24.90
N ILE A 181 -10.59 16.50 23.97
CA ILE A 181 -11.32 15.34 23.43
C ILE A 181 -11.31 14.20 24.45
N VAL A 182 -10.16 14.00 25.11
CA VAL A 182 -10.02 13.03 26.20
C VAL A 182 -11.00 13.36 27.34
N ASP A 183 -10.99 14.61 27.81
CA ASP A 183 -11.89 15.09 28.86
C ASP A 183 -13.37 14.88 28.52
N PHE A 184 -13.73 15.14 27.26
CA PHE A 184 -15.07 14.88 26.77
C PHE A 184 -15.43 13.40 26.79
N LEU A 185 -14.54 12.52 26.31
CA LEU A 185 -14.80 11.07 26.30
C LEU A 185 -14.94 10.51 27.71
N GLN A 186 -14.23 11.08 28.69
CA GLN A 186 -14.31 10.71 30.11
C GLN A 186 -15.56 11.25 30.79
N ASP A 187 -15.93 12.50 30.56
CA ASP A 187 -17.17 13.12 31.16
C ASP A 187 -17.99 13.91 30.12
N PRO A 188 -18.77 13.23 29.28
CA PRO A 188 -19.64 13.89 28.29
C PRO A 188 -20.70 14.79 28.89
N LYS A 189 -21.13 14.49 30.13
CA LYS A 189 -22.23 15.22 30.81
C LYS A 189 -21.84 16.64 31.20
N ARG A 190 -20.57 16.87 31.53
CA ARG A 190 -20.02 18.19 31.85
C ARG A 190 -20.21 19.17 30.70
N TYR A 191 -19.91 18.74 29.49
CA TYR A 191 -20.02 19.56 28.28
C TYR A 191 -21.46 19.78 27.84
N SER A 192 -22.29 18.74 27.89
CA SER A 192 -23.72 18.84 27.55
C SER A 192 -24.51 19.81 28.43
N ARG A 193 -24.17 19.94 29.73
CA ARG A 193 -24.81 20.90 30.65
C ARG A 193 -24.57 22.35 30.25
N LEU A 194 -23.44 22.66 29.63
CA LEU A 194 -23.08 23.99 29.15
C LEU A 194 -23.58 24.25 27.72
N GLY A 195 -24.24 23.29 27.10
CA GLY A 195 -24.71 23.41 25.71
C GLY A 195 -23.59 23.34 24.66
N ALA A 196 -22.40 22.90 25.03
CA ALA A 196 -21.28 22.79 24.12
C ALA A 196 -21.54 21.70 23.06
N LYS A 197 -21.30 22.04 21.81
CA LYS A 197 -21.31 21.06 20.69
C LYS A 197 -19.93 20.41 20.57
N ILE A 198 -19.91 19.13 20.74
CA ILE A 198 -18.70 18.34 20.68
C ILE A 198 -18.32 18.08 19.23
N PRO A 199 -17.03 18.17 18.85
CA PRO A 199 -16.57 17.80 17.53
C PRO A 199 -16.84 16.32 17.29
N LYS A 200 -17.52 16.00 16.17
CA LYS A 200 -17.75 14.61 15.76
C LYS A 200 -16.51 13.99 15.16
N GLY A 201 -15.66 14.81 14.55
CA GLY A 201 -14.46 14.38 13.89
C GLY A 201 -13.30 15.35 14.04
N VAL A 202 -12.11 14.78 14.14
CA VAL A 202 -10.82 15.47 14.20
C VAL A 202 -9.99 15.03 13.02
N LEU A 203 -9.42 15.97 12.29
CA LEU A 203 -8.51 15.71 11.20
C LEU A 203 -7.08 16.08 11.62
N LEU A 204 -6.21 15.09 11.71
CA LEU A 204 -4.77 15.27 11.90
C LEU A 204 -4.11 15.46 10.53
N VAL A 205 -3.48 16.61 10.34
CA VAL A 205 -2.84 17.01 9.07
C VAL A 205 -1.35 17.21 9.31
N GLY A 206 -0.48 16.75 8.42
CA GLY A 206 0.95 17.03 8.52
C GLY A 206 1.82 16.09 7.69
N PRO A 207 3.13 16.34 7.60
CA PRO A 207 4.06 15.49 6.88
C PRO A 207 4.04 14.02 7.34
N PRO A 208 4.44 13.06 6.51
CA PRO A 208 4.58 11.67 6.95
C PRO A 208 5.63 11.55 8.05
N GLY A 209 5.46 10.59 8.96
CA GLY A 209 6.42 10.34 10.03
C GLY A 209 6.32 11.24 11.27
N THR A 210 5.41 12.23 11.31
CA THR A 210 5.24 13.15 12.44
C THR A 210 4.46 12.59 13.64
N GLY A 211 4.02 11.33 13.59
CA GLY A 211 3.38 10.67 14.74
C GLY A 211 1.85 10.78 14.79
N LYS A 212 1.16 11.17 13.72
CA LYS A 212 -0.32 11.31 13.67
C LYS A 212 -1.06 10.07 14.19
N THR A 213 -0.67 8.90 13.73
CA THR A 213 -1.25 7.61 14.17
C THR A 213 -0.95 7.32 15.64
N LEU A 214 0.25 7.70 16.12
CA LEU A 214 0.65 7.55 17.52
C LEU A 214 -0.18 8.47 18.43
N LEU A 215 -0.38 9.73 18.04
CA LEU A 215 -1.24 10.69 18.74
C LEU A 215 -2.68 10.18 18.86
N ALA A 216 -3.27 9.67 17.77
CA ALA A 216 -4.62 9.13 17.80
C ALA A 216 -4.74 7.93 18.76
N ARG A 217 -3.73 7.06 18.82
CA ARG A 217 -3.67 5.95 19.79
C ARG A 217 -3.52 6.44 21.22
N ALA A 218 -2.70 7.48 21.44
CA ALA A 218 -2.50 8.08 22.74
C ALA A 218 -3.79 8.71 23.29
N VAL A 219 -4.58 9.38 22.45
CA VAL A 219 -5.91 9.90 22.83
C VAL A 219 -6.83 8.78 23.34
N ALA A 220 -6.85 7.64 22.63
CA ALA A 220 -7.69 6.52 23.05
C ALA A 220 -7.20 5.88 24.35
N GLY A 221 -5.88 5.74 24.53
CA GLY A 221 -5.28 5.21 25.75
C GLY A 221 -5.49 6.12 26.94
N GLU A 222 -5.33 7.44 26.77
CA GLU A 222 -5.55 8.44 27.83
C GLU A 222 -7.03 8.53 28.23
N ALA A 223 -7.94 8.42 27.26
CA ALA A 223 -9.37 8.39 27.50
C ALA A 223 -9.86 7.03 28.05
N GLY A 224 -9.08 5.96 27.94
CA GLY A 224 -9.48 4.61 28.36
C GLY A 224 -10.60 4.01 27.50
N VAL A 225 -10.72 4.41 26.22
CA VAL A 225 -11.80 3.99 25.32
C VAL A 225 -11.32 3.02 24.24
N SER A 226 -12.25 2.31 23.60
CA SER A 226 -11.96 1.39 22.52
C SER A 226 -11.40 2.12 21.29
N PHE A 227 -10.35 1.55 20.65
CA PHE A 227 -9.72 2.10 19.47
C PHE A 227 -9.92 1.16 18.27
N LEU A 228 -10.63 1.62 17.24
CA LEU A 228 -10.85 0.91 15.99
C LEU A 228 -10.05 1.62 14.90
N SER A 229 -9.08 0.92 14.32
CA SER A 229 -8.21 1.50 13.29
C SER A 229 -8.39 0.81 11.95
N ILE A 230 -8.47 1.62 10.89
CA ILE A 230 -8.53 1.18 9.49
C ILE A 230 -7.73 2.14 8.61
N SER A 231 -7.18 1.65 7.50
CA SER A 231 -6.61 2.52 6.47
C SER A 231 -7.68 2.96 5.48
N GLY A 232 -7.61 4.21 5.01
CA GLY A 232 -8.46 4.69 3.92
C GLY A 232 -8.35 3.85 2.65
N SER A 233 -7.18 3.26 2.40
CA SER A 233 -6.97 2.34 1.29
C SER A 233 -7.78 1.05 1.40
N ASP A 234 -8.11 0.59 2.62
CA ASP A 234 -8.92 -0.62 2.85
C ASP A 234 -10.38 -0.46 2.40
N PHE A 235 -10.82 0.77 2.18
CA PHE A 235 -12.15 1.05 1.64
C PHE A 235 -12.20 1.07 0.10
N VAL A 236 -11.04 1.10 -0.57
CA VAL A 236 -10.96 1.15 -2.03
C VAL A 236 -10.86 -0.27 -2.57
N GLU A 237 -11.91 -0.71 -3.26
CA GLU A 237 -12.00 -2.04 -3.85
C GLU A 237 -12.40 -1.95 -5.33
N LEU A 238 -12.24 -3.05 -6.06
CA LEU A 238 -12.63 -3.13 -7.48
C LEU A 238 -14.14 -3.31 -7.68
N TYR A 239 -14.86 -3.76 -6.63
CA TYR A 239 -16.28 -4.06 -6.70
C TYR A 239 -17.12 -2.93 -6.11
N VAL A 240 -18.03 -2.38 -6.90
CA VAL A 240 -18.90 -1.27 -6.50
C VAL A 240 -19.74 -1.64 -5.26
N GLY A 241 -19.72 -0.77 -4.26
CA GLY A 241 -20.51 -0.90 -3.03
C GLY A 241 -19.85 -1.67 -1.88
N VAL A 242 -18.70 -2.32 -2.09
CA VAL A 242 -17.97 -3.03 -1.02
C VAL A 242 -17.40 -2.03 -0.02
N GLY A 243 -16.76 -0.96 -0.49
CA GLY A 243 -16.23 0.10 0.37
C GLY A 243 -17.30 0.76 1.22
N ALA A 244 -18.44 1.10 0.65
CA ALA A 244 -19.58 1.65 1.38
C ALA A 244 -20.14 0.67 2.44
N SER A 245 -20.11 -0.64 2.17
CA SER A 245 -20.51 -1.65 3.14
C SER A 245 -19.53 -1.76 4.30
N ARG A 246 -18.20 -1.68 4.03
CA ARG A 246 -17.16 -1.67 5.07
C ARG A 246 -17.26 -0.43 5.95
N VAL A 247 -17.55 0.73 5.38
CA VAL A 247 -17.81 1.95 6.17
C VAL A 247 -18.96 1.71 7.15
N ARG A 248 -20.12 1.22 6.68
CA ARG A 248 -21.26 0.92 7.56
C ARG A 248 -20.91 -0.08 8.67
N ASP A 249 -20.23 -1.15 8.34
CA ASP A 249 -19.83 -2.18 9.31
C ASP A 249 -18.89 -1.60 10.38
N LEU A 250 -17.90 -0.79 9.99
CA LEU A 250 -16.99 -0.12 10.91
C LEU A 250 -17.75 0.75 11.92
N PHE A 251 -18.67 1.59 11.43
CA PHE A 251 -19.45 2.48 12.29
C PHE A 251 -20.47 1.73 13.16
N GLU A 252 -21.04 0.64 12.67
CA GLU A 252 -21.87 -0.24 13.50
C GLU A 252 -21.06 -0.91 14.62
N GLN A 253 -19.85 -1.36 14.32
CA GLN A 253 -18.95 -1.92 15.31
C GLN A 253 -18.57 -0.87 16.36
N ALA A 254 -18.22 0.34 15.95
CA ALA A 254 -17.91 1.44 16.87
C ALA A 254 -19.08 1.76 17.81
N LYS A 255 -20.31 1.80 17.31
CA LYS A 255 -21.52 2.00 18.12
C LYS A 255 -21.73 0.91 19.17
N LYS A 256 -21.36 -0.34 18.86
CA LYS A 256 -21.50 -1.48 19.80
C LYS A 256 -20.52 -1.44 20.97
N VAL A 257 -19.35 -0.82 20.76
CA VAL A 257 -18.27 -0.73 21.77
C VAL A 257 -18.08 0.68 22.34
N ALA A 258 -19.03 1.56 22.11
CA ALA A 258 -19.00 2.94 22.62
C ALA A 258 -18.87 2.98 24.17
N PRO A 259 -18.08 3.92 24.76
CA PRO A 259 -17.36 4.98 24.07
C PRO A 259 -16.14 4.47 23.29
N ALA A 260 -15.92 5.01 22.08
CA ALA A 260 -14.89 4.53 21.16
C ALA A 260 -14.33 5.63 20.27
N ILE A 261 -13.07 5.45 19.84
CA ILE A 261 -12.45 6.22 18.77
C ILE A 261 -12.36 5.36 17.52
N VAL A 262 -12.85 5.90 16.40
CA VAL A 262 -12.63 5.36 15.05
C VAL A 262 -11.50 6.15 14.43
N PHE A 263 -10.39 5.46 14.12
CA PHE A 263 -9.26 6.06 13.45
C PHE A 263 -9.17 5.62 11.99
N ILE A 264 -9.12 6.61 11.09
CA ILE A 264 -9.00 6.39 9.64
C ILE A 264 -7.66 7.00 9.20
N ASP A 265 -6.68 6.14 8.95
CA ASP A 265 -5.39 6.59 8.40
C ASP A 265 -5.51 6.80 6.90
N GLU A 266 -4.69 7.69 6.34
CA GLU A 266 -4.65 7.98 4.90
C GLU A 266 -6.05 8.26 4.30
N ILE A 267 -6.85 9.12 4.98
CA ILE A 267 -8.22 9.43 4.56
C ILE A 267 -8.29 9.97 3.12
N ASP A 268 -7.23 10.54 2.61
CA ASP A 268 -7.10 11.04 1.24
C ASP A 268 -7.22 9.94 0.16
N ALA A 269 -7.04 8.67 0.51
CA ALA A 269 -7.30 7.55 -0.40
C ALA A 269 -8.78 7.51 -0.83
N VAL A 270 -9.71 7.87 0.05
CA VAL A 270 -11.18 7.87 -0.17
C VAL A 270 -11.72 9.29 -0.32
N GLY A 271 -11.14 10.23 0.43
CA GLY A 271 -11.64 11.59 0.61
C GLY A 271 -11.22 12.59 -0.46
N ARG A 272 -10.65 12.17 -1.58
CA ARG A 272 -10.16 13.06 -2.64
C ARG A 272 -11.30 13.79 -3.34
N ARG A 273 -11.07 15.06 -3.74
CA ARG A 273 -12.00 15.89 -4.53
C ARG A 273 -12.46 15.16 -5.79
N ARG A 274 -13.72 15.37 -6.16
CA ARG A 274 -14.34 14.83 -7.36
C ARG A 274 -13.65 15.35 -8.61
N GLY A 275 -13.19 14.44 -9.46
CA GLY A 275 -12.59 14.79 -10.75
C GLY A 275 -13.51 14.33 -11.88
N ALA A 276 -13.63 15.12 -12.93
CA ALA A 276 -14.33 14.73 -14.16
C ALA A 276 -13.49 13.72 -14.97
N GLY A 277 -13.26 12.51 -14.42
CA GLY A 277 -12.51 11.43 -15.08
C GLY A 277 -13.45 10.37 -15.62
N LEU A 278 -13.30 10.02 -16.90
CA LEU A 278 -13.97 8.89 -17.56
C LEU A 278 -13.30 7.57 -17.14
N GLY A 279 -13.75 6.94 -16.03
CA GLY A 279 -13.25 5.63 -15.62
C GLY A 279 -13.99 5.05 -14.42
N GLY A 280 -14.43 3.78 -14.50
CA GLY A 280 -15.27 3.08 -13.54
C GLY A 280 -14.72 2.90 -12.10
N GLY A 281 -13.47 3.30 -11.81
CA GLY A 281 -12.91 3.30 -10.46
C GLY A 281 -13.25 4.57 -9.64
N HIS A 282 -13.87 5.58 -10.26
CA HIS A 282 -14.28 6.81 -9.58
C HIS A 282 -15.61 6.66 -8.85
N ASP A 283 -16.55 5.90 -9.42
CA ASP A 283 -17.90 5.72 -8.88
C ASP A 283 -17.88 5.01 -7.52
N GLU A 284 -16.98 4.06 -7.34
CA GLU A 284 -16.86 3.31 -6.08
C GLU A 284 -16.32 4.18 -4.94
N ARG A 285 -15.27 4.99 -5.22
CA ARG A 285 -14.71 5.94 -4.23
C ARG A 285 -15.74 7.00 -3.83
N GLU A 286 -16.48 7.55 -4.78
CA GLU A 286 -17.54 8.52 -4.49
C GLU A 286 -18.66 7.90 -3.64
N GLN A 287 -19.06 6.67 -3.93
CA GLN A 287 -20.05 5.95 -3.15
C GLN A 287 -19.57 5.71 -1.71
N THR A 288 -18.32 5.35 -1.55
CA THR A 288 -17.67 5.14 -0.25
C THR A 288 -17.56 6.46 0.53
N LEU A 289 -17.10 7.54 -0.12
CA LEU A 289 -17.07 8.87 0.47
C LEU A 289 -18.46 9.33 0.92
N ASN A 290 -19.46 9.21 0.05
CA ASN A 290 -20.83 9.58 0.39
C ASN A 290 -21.36 8.77 1.59
N GLN A 291 -21.06 7.47 1.67
CA GLN A 291 -21.43 6.65 2.81
C GLN A 291 -20.73 7.12 4.10
N LEU A 292 -19.43 7.46 4.03
CA LEU A 292 -18.69 8.02 5.16
C LEU A 292 -19.35 9.32 5.67
N LEU A 293 -19.71 10.22 4.76
CA LEU A 293 -20.41 11.46 5.09
C LEU A 293 -21.76 11.20 5.75
N VAL A 294 -22.54 10.24 5.24
CA VAL A 294 -23.84 9.84 5.81
C VAL A 294 -23.68 9.28 7.23
N GLU A 295 -22.69 8.41 7.45
CA GLU A 295 -22.44 7.84 8.77
C GLU A 295 -22.02 8.93 9.78
N MET A 296 -21.14 9.86 9.37
CA MET A 296 -20.72 10.99 10.22
C MET A 296 -21.89 11.95 10.54
N ASP A 297 -22.75 12.23 9.55
CA ASP A 297 -23.94 13.08 9.77
C ASP A 297 -24.96 12.37 10.67
N GLY A 298 -25.08 11.04 10.54
CA GLY A 298 -25.99 10.21 11.32
C GLY A 298 -25.64 10.04 12.81
N PHE A 299 -24.47 10.50 13.27
CA PHE A 299 -24.14 10.51 14.69
C PHE A 299 -24.91 11.61 15.42
N SER A 300 -25.66 11.22 16.45
CA SER A 300 -26.10 12.17 17.48
C SER A 300 -24.94 12.45 18.44
N SER A 301 -24.92 13.64 19.01
CA SER A 301 -23.90 14.07 19.99
C SER A 301 -23.80 13.16 21.25
N ASN A 302 -24.70 12.20 21.40
CA ASN A 302 -24.77 11.29 22.55
C ASN A 302 -24.26 9.87 22.26
N THR A 303 -23.74 9.58 21.07
CA THR A 303 -23.31 8.21 20.71
C THR A 303 -21.99 7.79 21.33
N GLY A 304 -21.19 8.72 21.89
CA GLY A 304 -19.90 8.41 22.50
C GLY A 304 -18.83 7.92 21.51
N VAL A 305 -19.01 8.13 20.20
CA VAL A 305 -18.04 7.77 19.17
C VAL A 305 -17.47 9.05 18.56
N ILE A 306 -16.13 9.14 18.52
CA ILE A 306 -15.39 10.22 17.85
C ILE A 306 -14.58 9.62 16.70
N VAL A 307 -14.58 10.30 15.56
CA VAL A 307 -13.79 9.89 14.39
C VAL A 307 -12.53 10.74 14.35
N ILE A 308 -11.36 10.12 14.36
CA ILE A 308 -10.08 10.78 14.11
C ILE A 308 -9.58 10.30 12.75
N ALA A 309 -9.27 11.22 11.84
CA ALA A 309 -8.67 10.87 10.58
C ALA A 309 -7.28 11.50 10.44
N ALA A 310 -6.38 10.85 9.69
CA ALA A 310 -5.06 11.38 9.38
C ALA A 310 -4.86 11.51 7.87
N THR A 311 -4.18 12.56 7.46
CA THR A 311 -3.76 12.77 6.06
C THR A 311 -2.43 13.53 6.00
N ASN A 312 -1.66 13.24 4.96
CA ASN A 312 -0.48 14.02 4.61
C ASN A 312 -0.82 15.15 3.64
N ARG A 313 -2.02 15.13 3.04
CA ARG A 313 -2.42 16.03 1.97
C ARG A 313 -3.84 16.56 2.15
N LYS A 314 -3.96 17.63 2.93
CA LYS A 314 -5.25 18.32 3.13
C LYS A 314 -5.77 18.97 1.82
N ASP A 315 -4.86 19.39 0.95
CA ASP A 315 -5.14 20.11 -0.29
C ASP A 315 -6.02 19.32 -1.27
N ILE A 316 -5.93 17.99 -1.26
CA ILE A 316 -6.70 17.12 -2.16
C ILE A 316 -8.02 16.64 -1.59
N LEU A 317 -8.31 16.90 -0.31
CA LEU A 317 -9.55 16.43 0.33
C LEU A 317 -10.77 17.16 -0.22
N ASP A 318 -11.90 16.43 -0.31
CA ASP A 318 -13.20 17.02 -0.65
C ASP A 318 -13.65 17.99 0.46
N PRO A 319 -13.98 19.26 0.11
CA PRO A 319 -14.44 20.24 1.09
C PRO A 319 -15.65 19.78 1.92
N ALA A 320 -16.43 18.83 1.41
CA ALA A 320 -17.56 18.27 2.13
C ALA A 320 -17.16 17.57 3.43
N LEU A 321 -15.93 16.98 3.49
CA LEU A 321 -15.40 16.37 4.71
C LEU A 321 -15.09 17.41 5.81
N LEU A 322 -14.71 18.62 5.39
CA LEU A 322 -14.27 19.69 6.28
C LEU A 322 -15.41 20.60 6.79
N ARG A 323 -16.67 20.26 6.44
CA ARG A 323 -17.85 21.03 6.90
C ARG A 323 -18.13 20.78 8.38
N PRO A 324 -18.68 21.80 9.11
CA PRO A 324 -19.10 21.63 10.48
C PRO A 324 -20.03 20.42 10.68
N GLY A 325 -19.78 19.65 11.73
CA GLY A 325 -20.48 18.40 12.02
C GLY A 325 -19.84 17.13 11.42
N ARG A 326 -18.70 17.28 10.75
CA ARG A 326 -17.87 16.19 10.20
C ARG A 326 -16.46 16.29 10.78
N PHE A 327 -15.42 16.59 9.97
CA PHE A 327 -14.09 16.92 10.48
C PHE A 327 -14.01 18.43 10.74
N ASP A 328 -14.66 18.86 11.79
CA ASP A 328 -14.79 20.25 12.18
C ASP A 328 -13.61 20.79 13.00
N ARG A 329 -12.81 19.91 13.57
CA ARG A 329 -11.53 20.26 14.18
C ARG A 329 -10.38 19.75 13.33
N GLN A 330 -9.42 20.62 13.05
CA GLN A 330 -8.23 20.28 12.25
C GLN A 330 -7.00 20.62 13.07
N ILE A 331 -6.16 19.64 13.33
CA ILE A 331 -4.94 19.77 14.11
C ILE A 331 -3.77 19.52 13.17
N TYR A 332 -2.86 20.49 13.06
CA TYR A 332 -1.68 20.37 12.24
C TYR A 332 -0.53 19.81 13.06
N VAL A 333 -0.06 18.62 12.69
CA VAL A 333 1.07 17.94 13.32
C VAL A 333 2.31 18.18 12.47
N GLY A 334 3.07 19.19 12.82
CA GLY A 334 4.27 19.63 12.10
C GLY A 334 5.50 18.76 12.36
N THR A 335 6.62 19.14 11.73
CA THR A 335 7.95 18.64 12.13
C THR A 335 8.29 19.23 13.49
N PRO A 336 8.87 18.42 14.41
CA PRO A 336 9.22 18.90 15.75
C PRO A 336 10.36 19.92 15.71
N ASP A 337 10.33 20.90 16.62
CA ASP A 337 11.44 21.79 16.91
C ASP A 337 12.60 21.02 17.58
N TRP A 338 13.74 21.66 17.82
CA TRP A 338 14.89 20.99 18.39
C TRP A 338 14.61 20.39 19.78
N ARG A 339 13.75 21.01 20.62
CA ARG A 339 13.34 20.49 21.94
C ARG A 339 12.45 19.25 21.80
N GLY A 340 11.50 19.31 20.86
CA GLY A 340 10.68 18.16 20.51
C GLY A 340 11.52 17.00 19.97
N ARG A 341 12.52 17.29 19.11
CA ARG A 341 13.45 16.26 18.60
C ARG A 341 14.28 15.64 19.72
N GLU A 342 14.79 16.45 20.66
CA GLU A 342 15.51 15.93 21.82
C GLU A 342 14.62 15.02 22.68
N ALA A 343 13.39 15.44 22.95
CA ALA A 343 12.43 14.64 23.71
C ALA A 343 12.10 13.31 22.99
N ILE A 344 11.93 13.34 21.67
CA ILE A 344 11.70 12.14 20.85
C ILE A 344 12.93 11.21 20.89
N LEU A 345 14.13 11.77 20.74
CA LEU A 345 15.38 11.00 20.86
C LEU A 345 15.50 10.32 22.22
N LYS A 346 15.18 11.02 23.31
CA LYS A 346 15.17 10.44 24.67
C LYS A 346 14.20 9.27 24.81
N VAL A 347 13.00 9.36 24.22
CA VAL A 347 12.03 8.26 24.24
C VAL A 347 12.56 7.04 23.49
N HIS A 348 13.10 7.22 22.29
CA HIS A 348 13.64 6.11 21.49
C HIS A 348 14.99 5.58 21.96
N ALA A 349 15.71 6.34 22.79
CA ALA A 349 16.97 5.94 23.40
C ALA A 349 16.80 5.10 24.68
N LYS A 350 15.60 5.10 25.29
CA LYS A 350 15.33 4.50 26.61
C LYS A 350 15.77 3.04 26.75
N ASP A 351 15.66 2.26 25.68
CA ASP A 351 15.99 0.83 25.65
C ASP A 351 17.34 0.56 24.93
N LYS A 352 18.17 1.57 24.72
CA LYS A 352 19.44 1.44 23.98
C LYS A 352 20.63 1.77 24.88
N PRO A 353 21.71 0.95 24.84
CA PRO A 353 22.91 1.22 25.60
C PRO A 353 23.71 2.34 24.92
N LEU A 354 23.57 3.55 25.42
CA LEU A 354 24.34 4.72 24.97
C LEU A 354 25.64 4.86 25.79
N ALA A 355 26.71 5.32 25.13
CA ALA A 355 27.94 5.70 25.79
C ALA A 355 27.79 7.10 26.44
N ASP A 356 28.63 7.39 27.46
CA ASP A 356 28.59 8.66 28.21
C ASP A 356 28.86 9.90 27.34
N ASN A 357 29.51 9.73 26.20
CA ASN A 357 29.83 10.81 25.25
C ASN A 357 28.67 11.16 24.29
N VAL A 358 27.51 10.51 24.39
CA VAL A 358 26.38 10.79 23.50
C VAL A 358 25.60 11.99 24.01
N ASN A 359 25.61 13.08 23.24
CA ASN A 359 24.84 14.27 23.51
C ASN A 359 23.60 14.32 22.59
N LEU A 360 22.42 14.00 23.16
CA LEU A 360 21.17 14.00 22.43
C LEU A 360 20.67 15.40 22.05
N GLU A 361 21.04 16.43 22.83
CA GLU A 361 20.70 17.83 22.52
C GLU A 361 21.43 18.28 21.25
N SER A 362 22.76 18.07 21.19
CA SER A 362 23.54 18.37 19.99
C SER A 362 23.03 17.62 18.76
N LEU A 363 22.66 16.35 18.93
CA LEU A 363 22.08 15.55 17.86
C LEU A 363 20.71 16.09 17.41
N ALA A 364 19.88 16.55 18.35
CA ALA A 364 18.58 17.16 18.06
C ALA A 364 18.73 18.47 17.26
N LYS A 365 19.72 19.31 17.60
CA LYS A 365 20.02 20.52 16.83
C LYS A 365 20.52 20.18 15.43
N ALA A 366 21.41 19.19 15.31
CA ALA A 366 21.96 18.74 14.04
C ALA A 366 20.94 18.04 13.09
N THR A 367 19.78 17.66 13.59
CA THR A 367 18.74 16.95 12.81
C THR A 367 17.55 17.83 12.49
N ALA A 368 17.76 19.12 12.17
CA ALA A 368 16.69 20.03 11.76
C ALA A 368 15.89 19.43 10.58
N GLY A 369 14.55 19.56 10.65
CA GLY A 369 13.65 19.01 9.65
C GLY A 369 13.36 17.51 9.77
N PHE A 370 14.03 16.76 10.66
CA PHE A 370 13.73 15.35 10.88
C PHE A 370 12.38 15.18 11.57
N THR A 371 11.65 14.19 11.10
CA THR A 371 10.40 13.75 11.74
C THR A 371 10.68 12.75 12.87
N GLY A 372 9.68 12.46 13.68
CA GLY A 372 9.80 11.43 14.72
C GLY A 372 10.20 10.05 14.17
N ALA A 373 9.75 9.70 12.98
CA ALA A 373 10.13 8.46 12.30
C ALA A 373 11.59 8.47 11.86
N ASP A 374 12.11 9.61 11.37
CA ASP A 374 13.51 9.74 10.96
C ASP A 374 14.44 9.62 12.17
N LEU A 375 14.07 10.23 13.30
CA LEU A 375 14.83 10.15 14.56
C LEU A 375 14.84 8.72 15.14
N ALA A 376 13.71 8.04 15.09
CA ALA A 376 13.62 6.62 15.48
C ALA A 376 14.52 5.74 14.60
N ASN A 377 14.50 5.99 13.28
CA ASN A 377 15.35 5.30 12.31
C ASN A 377 16.83 5.61 12.54
N LEU A 378 17.20 6.87 12.83
CA LEU A 378 18.56 7.27 13.13
C LEU A 378 19.12 6.47 14.31
N LEU A 379 18.41 6.40 15.43
CA LEU A 379 18.83 5.64 16.60
C LEU A 379 18.91 4.13 16.33
N ASN A 380 18.03 3.60 15.49
CA ASN A 380 18.08 2.21 15.07
C ASN A 380 19.31 1.94 14.18
N GLU A 381 19.59 2.80 13.21
CA GLU A 381 20.77 2.70 12.35
C GLU A 381 22.07 2.83 13.15
N ALA A 382 22.13 3.73 14.14
CA ALA A 382 23.28 3.84 15.04
C ALA A 382 23.51 2.54 15.83
N ALA A 383 22.44 1.92 16.32
CA ALA A 383 22.51 0.63 17.00
C ALA A 383 23.03 -0.49 16.07
N LEU A 384 22.54 -0.52 14.81
CA LEU A 384 23.01 -1.48 13.81
C LEU A 384 24.49 -1.26 13.45
N LEU A 385 24.94 -0.02 13.35
CA LEU A 385 26.36 0.32 13.11
C LEU A 385 27.24 -0.12 14.28
N ALA A 386 26.85 0.16 15.52
CA ALA A 386 27.57 -0.28 16.71
C ALA A 386 27.67 -1.80 16.80
N ALA A 387 26.55 -2.51 16.58
CA ALA A 387 26.50 -3.97 16.56
C ALA A 387 27.37 -4.57 15.44
N GLY A 388 27.35 -3.99 14.23
CA GLY A 388 28.19 -4.40 13.11
C GLY A 388 29.69 -4.23 13.37
N LYS A 389 30.07 -3.31 14.26
CA LYS A 389 31.45 -3.09 14.74
C LYS A 389 31.76 -3.88 16.02
N ASN A 390 30.87 -4.79 16.46
CA ASN A 390 30.99 -5.57 17.71
C ASN A 390 31.16 -4.70 18.97
N ARG A 391 30.52 -3.55 19.03
CA ARG A 391 30.53 -2.68 20.23
C ARG A 391 29.36 -2.99 21.13
N ALA A 392 29.53 -2.88 22.44
CA ALA A 392 28.49 -3.09 23.43
C ALA A 392 27.63 -1.86 23.68
N VAL A 393 28.11 -0.67 23.31
CA VAL A 393 27.45 0.63 23.49
C VAL A 393 27.50 1.43 22.21
N ILE A 394 26.52 2.29 22.04
CA ILE A 394 26.40 3.21 20.90
C ILE A 394 27.13 4.50 21.24
N THR A 395 28.10 4.90 20.42
CA THR A 395 28.87 6.11 20.60
C THR A 395 28.34 7.28 19.80
N MET A 396 28.76 8.52 20.11
CA MET A 396 28.39 9.71 19.32
C MET A 396 28.80 9.55 17.84
N LYS A 397 29.98 8.97 17.59
CA LYS A 397 30.43 8.67 16.20
C LYS A 397 29.50 7.74 15.44
N ASP A 398 28.87 6.77 16.11
CA ASP A 398 27.87 5.88 15.46
C ASP A 398 26.58 6.63 15.17
N MET A 399 26.19 7.61 16.03
CA MET A 399 25.05 8.48 15.80
C MET A 399 25.26 9.42 14.60
N GLU A 400 26.44 10.03 14.51
CA GLU A 400 26.81 10.90 13.37
C GLU A 400 26.84 10.11 12.05
N GLU A 401 27.47 8.93 12.05
CA GLU A 401 27.48 8.06 10.87
C GLU A 401 26.07 7.59 10.46
N ALA A 402 25.21 7.31 11.44
CA ALA A 402 23.82 6.97 11.21
C ALA A 402 23.04 8.16 10.63
N MET A 403 23.24 9.37 11.16
CA MET A 403 22.61 10.59 10.66
C MET A 403 22.96 10.81 9.19
N ILE A 404 24.24 10.73 8.84
CA ILE A 404 24.70 10.85 7.47
C ILE A 404 24.08 9.75 6.58
N LYS A 405 23.99 8.51 7.09
CA LYS A 405 23.38 7.40 6.38
C LYS A 405 21.88 7.62 6.12
N VAL A 406 21.17 8.23 7.06
CA VAL A 406 19.74 8.55 6.90
C VAL A 406 19.55 9.67 5.86
N ILE A 407 20.41 10.70 5.87
CA ILE A 407 20.34 11.84 4.93
C ILE A 407 20.77 11.42 3.52
N ALA A 408 21.92 10.76 3.41
CA ALA A 408 22.64 10.55 2.14
C ALA A 408 22.58 9.12 1.60
N GLY A 409 22.08 8.19 2.40
CA GLY A 409 22.12 6.75 2.09
C GLY A 409 23.44 6.08 2.40
N PRO A 410 23.56 4.76 2.16
CA PRO A 410 24.75 3.99 2.45
C PRO A 410 25.92 4.32 1.51
N GLU A 411 27.14 4.18 2.02
CA GLU A 411 28.38 4.30 1.23
C GLU A 411 28.47 3.19 0.15
N LYS A 412 28.86 3.58 -1.06
CA LYS A 412 29.14 2.65 -2.16
C LYS A 412 30.62 2.32 -2.26
N ARG A 413 31.16 1.60 -1.30
CA ARG A 413 32.60 1.27 -1.20
C ARG A 413 33.12 0.41 -2.35
N SER A 414 32.25 -0.35 -3.04
CA SER A 414 32.62 -1.22 -4.15
C SER A 414 32.70 -0.51 -5.51
N ARG A 415 32.28 0.78 -5.59
CA ARG A 415 32.32 1.54 -6.83
C ARG A 415 33.76 1.96 -7.12
N VAL A 416 34.30 1.49 -8.24
CA VAL A 416 35.60 1.95 -8.75
C VAL A 416 35.39 3.31 -9.40
N VAL A 417 36.02 4.34 -8.81
CA VAL A 417 35.97 5.72 -9.30
C VAL A 417 37.34 6.03 -9.93
N SER A 418 37.36 6.56 -11.14
CA SER A 418 38.61 6.96 -11.79
C SER A 418 39.28 8.13 -11.05
N THR A 419 40.60 8.27 -11.21
CA THR A 419 41.33 9.40 -10.60
C THR A 419 40.82 10.74 -11.10
N TYR A 420 40.39 10.82 -12.35
CA TYR A 420 39.79 12.02 -12.92
C TYR A 420 38.43 12.35 -12.23
N GLU A 421 37.54 11.38 -12.13
CA GLU A 421 36.26 11.57 -11.45
C GLU A 421 36.44 11.95 -9.97
N ARG A 422 37.40 11.33 -9.27
CA ARG A 422 37.71 11.72 -7.89
C ARG A 422 38.16 13.16 -7.79
N LYS A 423 39.06 13.60 -8.70
CA LYS A 423 39.51 14.98 -8.77
C LYS A 423 38.38 15.94 -9.06
N LEU A 424 37.52 15.61 -10.06
CA LEU A 424 36.36 16.38 -10.40
C LEU A 424 35.43 16.55 -9.20
N THR A 425 35.07 15.44 -8.53
CA THR A 425 34.21 15.47 -7.33
C THR A 425 34.85 16.28 -6.20
N ALA A 426 36.17 16.16 -5.99
CA ALA A 426 36.85 16.90 -4.93
C ALA A 426 36.78 18.41 -5.12
N PHE A 427 36.98 18.91 -6.36
CA PHE A 427 36.84 20.33 -6.64
C PHE A 427 35.38 20.77 -6.59
N HIS A 428 34.44 19.94 -7.06
CA HIS A 428 33.01 20.22 -7.02
C HIS A 428 32.54 20.44 -5.57
N GLU A 429 32.80 19.46 -4.68
CA GLU A 429 32.42 19.57 -3.26
C GLU A 429 33.15 20.68 -2.52
N ALA A 430 34.43 20.89 -2.82
CA ALA A 430 35.18 22.01 -2.26
C ALA A 430 34.58 23.35 -2.67
N GLY A 431 34.11 23.46 -3.91
CA GLY A 431 33.43 24.66 -4.41
C GLY A 431 32.14 24.99 -3.65
N HIS A 432 31.33 24.00 -3.37
CA HIS A 432 30.13 24.15 -2.53
C HIS A 432 30.50 24.62 -1.13
N ALA A 433 31.43 23.92 -0.49
CA ALA A 433 31.83 24.21 0.88
C ALA A 433 32.39 25.65 1.06
N ILE A 434 33.28 26.09 0.17
CA ILE A 434 33.87 27.42 0.24
C ILE A 434 32.81 28.50 -0.07
N ALA A 435 31.96 28.28 -1.06
CA ALA A 435 30.90 29.23 -1.36
C ALA A 435 29.97 29.41 -0.14
N MET A 436 29.55 28.32 0.51
CA MET A 436 28.71 28.36 1.71
C MET A 436 29.43 29.05 2.90
N TYR A 437 30.70 28.74 3.15
CA TYR A 437 31.47 29.33 4.25
C TYR A 437 31.62 30.84 4.13
N CYS A 438 31.76 31.36 2.91
CA CYS A 438 31.95 32.78 2.67
C CYS A 438 30.64 33.60 2.68
N LEU A 439 29.50 32.95 2.84
CA LEU A 439 28.19 33.59 2.80
C LEU A 439 27.57 33.64 4.20
N PRO A 440 27.20 34.84 4.70
CA PRO A 440 26.84 35.02 6.10
C PRO A 440 25.52 34.39 6.52
N THR A 441 24.62 34.09 5.56
CA THR A 441 23.31 33.50 5.85
C THR A 441 23.27 32.00 5.68
N GLN A 442 24.40 31.38 5.27
CA GLN A 442 24.45 29.96 5.03
C GLN A 442 24.86 29.20 6.28
N ASP A 443 24.28 28.00 6.44
CA ASP A 443 24.61 27.11 7.52
C ASP A 443 26.05 26.63 7.46
N PRO A 444 26.72 26.43 8.62
CA PRO A 444 28.10 25.97 8.66
C PRO A 444 28.27 24.59 8.06
N VAL A 445 29.32 24.42 7.28
CA VAL A 445 29.70 23.14 6.68
C VAL A 445 30.09 22.16 7.80
N HIS A 446 29.39 21.04 7.90
CA HIS A 446 29.66 19.99 8.87
C HIS A 446 30.66 18.96 8.35
N MET A 447 30.47 18.52 7.11
CA MET A 447 31.32 17.52 6.49
C MET A 447 31.32 17.63 4.97
N ILE A 448 32.47 17.36 4.37
CA ILE A 448 32.62 17.21 2.91
C ILE A 448 33.13 15.80 2.63
N THR A 449 32.54 15.11 1.69
CA THR A 449 32.91 13.73 1.31
C THR A 449 32.92 13.54 -0.20
N ILE A 450 33.95 12.84 -0.68
CA ILE A 450 34.00 12.37 -2.08
C ILE A 450 33.73 10.86 -2.20
N VAL A 451 33.27 10.23 -1.12
CA VAL A 451 32.82 8.84 -1.15
C VAL A 451 31.40 8.78 -1.70
N PRO A 452 31.15 8.04 -2.78
CA PRO A 452 29.83 7.96 -3.38
C PRO A 452 28.80 7.39 -2.40
N ARG A 453 27.64 8.08 -2.27
CA ARG A 453 26.51 7.65 -1.44
C ARG A 453 25.21 7.75 -2.26
N GLY A 454 24.33 6.76 -2.15
CA GLY A 454 23.08 6.77 -2.87
C GLY A 454 23.27 6.99 -4.39
N MET A 455 22.81 8.12 -4.92
CA MET A 455 22.99 8.54 -6.32
C MET A 455 24.08 9.61 -6.49
N ALA A 456 24.60 10.17 -5.40
CA ALA A 456 25.60 11.23 -5.43
C ALA A 456 27.03 10.66 -5.56
N GLY A 457 27.89 11.38 -6.28
CA GLY A 457 29.31 11.07 -6.41
C GLY A 457 30.13 11.55 -5.21
N GLY A 458 29.73 12.64 -4.60
CA GLY A 458 30.21 13.24 -3.37
C GLY A 458 29.09 14.00 -2.68
N MET A 459 29.37 14.68 -1.58
CA MET A 459 28.39 15.48 -0.85
C MET A 459 29.05 16.45 0.09
N THR A 460 28.55 17.66 0.09
CA THR A 460 28.83 18.68 1.12
C THR A 460 27.60 18.81 2.02
N ILE A 461 27.77 18.54 3.31
CA ILE A 461 26.71 18.57 4.32
C ILE A 461 26.88 19.80 5.17
N SER A 462 25.87 20.66 5.21
CA SER A 462 25.72 21.73 6.19
C SER A 462 24.64 21.35 7.20
N LEU A 463 24.80 21.80 8.43
CA LEU A 463 23.81 21.57 9.48
C LEU A 463 23.31 22.93 9.98
N PRO A 464 21.98 23.15 9.97
CA PRO A 464 21.39 24.36 10.49
C PRO A 464 21.69 24.49 11.98
N GLN A 465 21.97 25.72 12.42
CA GLN A 465 22.19 26.02 13.84
C GLN A 465 20.88 26.17 14.59
N ASP A 466 19.86 26.70 13.92
CA ASP A 466 18.54 26.96 14.48
C ASP A 466 17.42 26.49 13.53
N ASP A 467 16.23 26.25 14.09
CA ASP A 467 15.03 25.94 13.31
C ASP A 467 14.43 27.25 12.77
N GLN A 468 14.69 27.56 11.51
CA GLN A 468 14.19 28.78 10.87
C GLN A 468 12.77 28.61 10.36
N THR A 469 11.92 29.59 10.66
CA THR A 469 10.53 29.63 10.16
C THR A 469 10.39 30.48 8.89
N PHE A 470 11.23 31.51 8.75
CA PHE A 470 11.20 32.45 7.62
C PHE A 470 12.55 32.52 6.94
N VAL A 471 12.55 32.53 5.61
CA VAL A 471 13.76 32.65 4.79
C VAL A 471 13.73 34.00 4.06
N SER A 472 14.79 34.76 4.15
CA SER A 472 14.91 36.09 3.53
C SER A 472 15.25 36.01 2.03
N LYS A 473 15.01 37.11 1.27
CA LYS A 473 15.45 37.24 -0.12
C LYS A 473 16.96 37.03 -0.27
N SER A 474 17.74 37.58 0.67
CA SER A 474 19.21 37.46 0.66
C SER A 474 19.64 36.00 0.89
N GLU A 475 19.03 35.32 1.84
CA GLU A 475 19.33 33.94 2.16
C GLU A 475 18.98 32.98 1.00
N MET A 476 17.80 33.15 0.36
CA MET A 476 17.45 32.39 -0.84
C MET A 476 18.46 32.62 -1.97
N PHE A 477 18.89 33.87 -2.17
CA PHE A 477 19.90 34.20 -3.17
C PHE A 477 21.26 33.56 -2.84
N GLU A 478 21.70 33.59 -1.57
CA GLU A 478 22.95 32.98 -1.14
C GLU A 478 22.91 31.46 -1.20
N THR A 479 21.75 30.84 -0.95
CA THR A 479 21.53 29.41 -1.19
C THR A 479 21.72 29.04 -2.67
N ILE A 480 21.25 29.88 -3.60
CA ILE A 480 21.52 29.68 -5.03
C ILE A 480 23.02 29.77 -5.34
N VAL A 481 23.72 30.73 -4.73
CA VAL A 481 25.19 30.87 -4.87
C VAL A 481 25.90 29.60 -4.39
N GLY A 482 25.51 29.07 -3.23
CA GLY A 482 26.02 27.81 -2.68
C GLY A 482 25.83 26.62 -3.63
N PHE A 483 24.62 26.45 -4.22
CA PHE A 483 24.37 25.39 -5.20
C PHE A 483 25.19 25.52 -6.48
N LEU A 484 25.57 26.71 -6.89
CA LEU A 484 26.40 26.93 -8.09
C LEU A 484 27.89 26.67 -7.82
N GLY A 485 28.31 26.51 -6.55
CA GLY A 485 29.70 26.34 -6.11
C GLY A 485 30.44 25.23 -6.84
N GLY A 486 29.85 24.05 -6.92
CA GLY A 486 30.47 22.90 -7.57
C GLY A 486 30.75 23.13 -9.06
N ARG A 487 29.76 23.65 -9.79
CA ARG A 487 29.92 23.95 -11.22
C ARG A 487 30.96 25.02 -11.51
N VAL A 488 30.99 26.07 -10.70
CA VAL A 488 31.97 27.14 -10.85
C VAL A 488 33.39 26.65 -10.54
N ALA A 489 33.55 25.79 -9.52
CA ALA A 489 34.84 25.19 -9.19
C ALA A 489 35.36 24.28 -10.32
N GLU A 490 34.45 23.44 -10.93
CA GLU A 490 34.81 22.64 -12.10
C GLU A 490 35.36 23.54 -13.24
N GLN A 491 34.65 24.60 -13.57
CA GLN A 491 35.04 25.50 -14.66
C GLN A 491 36.37 26.21 -14.37
N LEU A 492 36.64 26.63 -13.12
CA LEU A 492 37.88 27.34 -12.74
C LEU A 492 39.11 26.44 -12.70
N LYS A 493 38.95 25.14 -12.38
CA LYS A 493 40.09 24.24 -12.11
C LYS A 493 40.28 23.13 -13.13
N LEU A 494 39.24 22.82 -13.92
CA LEU A 494 39.29 21.74 -14.91
C LEU A 494 39.07 22.25 -16.35
N ASP A 495 38.83 23.55 -16.52
CA ASP A 495 38.46 24.19 -17.81
C ASP A 495 37.30 23.51 -18.55
N ASP A 496 36.50 22.74 -17.81
CA ASP A 496 35.36 21.97 -18.32
C ASP A 496 34.24 21.90 -17.28
N ILE A 497 33.07 21.44 -17.70
CA ILE A 497 31.87 21.32 -16.87
C ILE A 497 31.26 19.93 -17.04
N SER A 498 30.85 19.33 -15.94
CA SER A 498 30.29 18.00 -15.95
C SER A 498 28.76 17.99 -15.80
N THR A 499 28.17 16.83 -16.08
CA THR A 499 26.73 16.58 -15.80
C THR A 499 26.46 16.42 -14.30
N GLY A 500 27.49 16.34 -13.45
CA GLY A 500 27.37 16.19 -12.01
C GLY A 500 26.57 17.28 -11.35
N ALA A 501 26.75 18.53 -11.83
CA ALA A 501 26.04 19.71 -11.33
C ALA A 501 24.56 19.80 -11.74
N SER A 502 23.98 18.80 -12.43
CA SER A 502 22.62 18.90 -12.97
C SER A 502 21.55 19.08 -11.88
N ASN A 503 21.68 18.38 -10.76
CA ASN A 503 20.74 18.49 -9.64
C ASN A 503 20.83 19.86 -8.96
N ASP A 504 22.06 20.38 -8.78
CA ASP A 504 22.29 21.68 -8.15
C ASP A 504 21.72 22.82 -8.98
N ILE A 505 21.91 22.77 -10.31
CA ILE A 505 21.31 23.71 -11.24
C ILE A 505 19.78 23.63 -11.21
N GLN A 506 19.19 22.43 -11.15
CA GLN A 506 17.74 22.27 -11.03
C GLN A 506 17.21 22.89 -9.74
N ARG A 507 17.88 22.65 -8.61
CA ARG A 507 17.50 23.23 -7.31
C ARG A 507 17.67 24.74 -7.30
N ALA A 508 18.78 25.24 -7.77
CA ALA A 508 19.03 26.69 -7.92
C ALA A 508 17.95 27.36 -8.78
N THR A 509 17.59 26.75 -9.91
CA THR A 509 16.55 27.27 -10.81
C THR A 509 15.16 27.24 -10.16
N ALA A 510 14.85 26.19 -9.41
CA ALA A 510 13.58 26.07 -8.68
C ALA A 510 13.45 27.17 -7.61
N ILE A 511 14.51 27.42 -6.84
CA ILE A 511 14.55 28.49 -5.83
C ILE A 511 14.38 29.86 -6.49
N ALA A 512 15.14 30.16 -7.56
CA ALA A 512 15.03 31.42 -8.29
C ALA A 512 13.59 31.64 -8.84
N ARG A 513 12.98 30.58 -9.35
CA ARG A 513 11.59 30.62 -9.84
C ARG A 513 10.59 30.85 -8.70
N ASP A 514 10.78 30.23 -7.54
CA ASP A 514 9.95 30.45 -6.36
C ASP A 514 10.10 31.86 -5.81
N MET A 515 11.32 32.41 -5.78
CA MET A 515 11.55 33.83 -5.41
C MET A 515 10.71 34.77 -6.26
N VAL A 516 10.69 34.57 -7.59
CA VAL A 516 10.00 35.44 -8.54
C VAL A 516 8.48 35.20 -8.53
N SER A 517 8.05 33.93 -8.65
CA SER A 517 6.64 33.63 -8.93
C SER A 517 5.80 33.40 -7.67
N LYS A 518 6.38 32.86 -6.61
CA LYS A 518 5.65 32.46 -5.39
C LYS A 518 5.77 33.52 -4.29
N TYR A 519 6.97 33.99 -4.04
CA TYR A 519 7.26 34.92 -2.94
C TYR A 519 7.28 36.39 -3.37
N ALA A 520 7.14 36.68 -4.68
CA ALA A 520 7.13 38.03 -5.23
C ALA A 520 8.36 38.88 -4.81
N MET A 521 9.55 38.23 -4.80
CA MET A 521 10.82 38.85 -4.39
C MET A 521 11.56 39.52 -5.57
N SER A 522 10.89 39.79 -6.66
CA SER A 522 11.43 40.49 -7.83
C SER A 522 11.03 41.96 -7.82
N ASP A 523 12.02 42.84 -7.99
CA ASP A 523 11.79 44.30 -8.06
C ASP A 523 11.15 44.68 -9.41
N SER A 524 11.44 43.96 -10.50
CA SER A 524 10.92 44.23 -11.85
C SER A 524 9.47 43.83 -12.06
N LEU A 525 9.01 42.77 -11.35
CA LEU A 525 7.65 42.22 -11.46
C LEU A 525 6.71 42.73 -10.35
N GLY A 526 7.27 43.36 -9.32
CA GLY A 526 6.53 43.87 -8.18
C GLY A 526 5.93 42.77 -7.27
N PRO A 527 5.15 43.15 -6.24
CA PRO A 527 4.64 42.22 -5.22
C PRO A 527 3.40 41.45 -5.73
N VAL A 528 3.54 40.70 -6.79
CA VAL A 528 2.48 39.90 -7.41
C VAL A 528 2.85 38.42 -7.37
N CYS A 529 1.97 37.60 -6.81
CA CYS A 529 2.14 36.14 -6.84
C CYS A 529 1.62 35.58 -8.17
N TYR A 530 2.51 35.02 -8.96
CA TYR A 530 2.22 34.37 -10.25
C TYR A 530 2.12 32.84 -10.14
N SER A 531 2.40 32.25 -8.98
CA SER A 531 2.17 30.83 -8.78
C SER A 531 0.66 30.60 -8.73
N SER A 532 0.11 29.92 -9.73
CA SER A 532 -1.20 29.31 -9.59
C SER A 532 -1.09 28.31 -8.42
N GLY A 533 -1.86 28.56 -7.35
CA GLY A 533 -2.01 27.58 -6.28
C GLY A 533 -2.30 26.23 -6.92
N ASN A 534 -1.82 25.15 -6.31
CA ASN A 534 -1.99 23.76 -6.77
C ASN A 534 -3.48 23.34 -6.81
N GLU A 535 -4.33 24.11 -7.49
CA GLU A 535 -5.64 23.65 -7.92
C GLU A 535 -5.41 22.76 -9.14
N VAL A 536 -5.05 21.50 -8.86
CA VAL A 536 -5.11 20.45 -9.85
C VAL A 536 -6.60 20.22 -10.14
N PHE A 537 -7.14 20.98 -11.09
CA PHE A 537 -8.39 20.65 -11.75
C PHE A 537 -8.13 19.38 -12.57
N ILE A 538 -8.34 18.22 -11.94
CA ILE A 538 -8.33 16.94 -12.62
C ILE A 538 -9.63 16.86 -13.45
N GLY A 539 -9.54 17.28 -14.71
CA GLY A 539 -10.71 17.17 -15.59
C GLY A 539 -10.62 17.81 -16.97
N ARG A 540 -9.56 18.54 -17.26
CA ARG A 540 -9.25 18.95 -18.64
C ARG A 540 -7.76 18.88 -18.87
N ASP A 541 -7.42 18.22 -19.95
CA ASP A 541 -6.13 18.06 -20.58
C ASP A 541 -4.94 18.84 -20.01
N TYR A 542 -3.87 18.14 -19.77
CA TYR A 542 -2.44 18.35 -19.68
C TYR A 542 -1.83 19.77 -19.93
N GLU A 543 -2.63 20.81 -20.05
CA GLU A 543 -2.16 22.19 -20.05
C GLU A 543 -2.30 22.76 -18.64
N LYS A 544 -1.17 22.93 -17.95
CA LYS A 544 -1.03 23.89 -16.84
C LYS A 544 -1.45 25.26 -17.39
N THR A 545 -2.72 25.60 -17.20
CA THR A 545 -3.22 26.91 -17.64
C THR A 545 -2.48 27.96 -16.83
N LYS A 546 -1.50 28.62 -17.47
CA LYS A 546 -0.81 29.77 -16.89
C LYS A 546 -1.87 30.82 -16.53
N SER A 547 -1.87 31.27 -15.28
CA SER A 547 -2.78 32.33 -14.80
C SER A 547 -2.36 33.75 -15.27
N TYR A 548 -1.33 33.83 -16.10
CA TYR A 548 -0.72 35.06 -16.57
C TYR A 548 -0.40 35.01 -18.08
N SER A 549 -0.24 36.19 -18.70
CA SER A 549 0.02 36.31 -20.14
C SER A 549 1.42 35.83 -20.53
N GLU A 550 1.64 35.49 -21.80
CA GLU A 550 2.96 35.11 -22.32
C GLU A 550 4.01 36.24 -22.15
N ALA A 551 3.59 37.51 -22.20
CA ALA A 551 4.48 38.62 -21.91
C ALA A 551 4.98 38.62 -20.45
N VAL A 552 4.13 38.25 -19.50
CA VAL A 552 4.54 38.09 -18.10
C VAL A 552 5.41 36.85 -17.94
N ALA A 553 5.11 35.76 -18.65
CA ALA A 553 5.95 34.57 -18.63
C ALA A 553 7.39 34.87 -19.08
N GLY A 554 7.55 35.61 -20.18
CA GLY A 554 8.88 36.06 -20.64
C GLY A 554 9.62 36.87 -19.57
N ARG A 555 8.93 37.80 -18.91
CA ARG A 555 9.54 38.61 -17.84
C ARG A 555 9.94 37.76 -16.61
N ILE A 556 9.16 36.73 -16.28
CA ILE A 556 9.53 35.78 -15.21
C ILE A 556 10.79 35.04 -15.60
N ASP A 557 10.89 34.52 -16.82
CA ASP A 557 12.06 33.81 -17.32
C ASP A 557 13.31 34.71 -17.36
N ASP A 558 13.17 35.97 -17.82
CA ASP A 558 14.25 36.97 -17.83
C ASP A 558 14.77 37.24 -16.39
N GLU A 559 13.87 37.38 -15.41
CA GLU A 559 14.23 37.68 -14.03
C GLU A 559 14.92 36.44 -13.37
N VAL A 560 14.41 35.23 -13.61
CA VAL A 560 15.06 34.00 -13.16
C VAL A 560 16.46 33.87 -13.72
N GLN A 561 16.65 34.17 -15.01
CA GLN A 561 17.96 34.16 -15.66
C GLN A 561 18.89 35.23 -15.05
N SER A 562 18.37 36.42 -14.77
CA SER A 562 19.11 37.50 -14.14
C SER A 562 19.63 37.08 -12.73
N ILE A 563 18.74 36.50 -11.89
CA ILE A 563 19.10 36.03 -10.57
C ILE A 563 20.20 34.96 -10.63
N LEU A 564 20.03 33.96 -11.51
CA LEU A 564 21.01 32.87 -11.67
C LEU A 564 22.37 33.39 -12.18
N THR A 565 22.36 34.37 -13.12
CA THR A 565 23.58 34.96 -13.65
C THR A 565 24.31 35.77 -12.58
N ALA A 566 23.59 36.58 -11.82
CA ALA A 566 24.16 37.35 -10.71
C ALA A 566 24.73 36.42 -9.62
N ALA A 567 24.03 35.33 -9.27
CA ALA A 567 24.52 34.34 -8.32
C ALA A 567 25.76 33.61 -8.84
N TYR A 568 25.79 33.25 -10.12
CA TYR A 568 26.95 32.63 -10.76
C TYR A 568 28.19 33.55 -10.72
N GLN A 569 27.99 34.85 -11.01
CA GLN A 569 29.08 35.83 -10.95
C GLN A 569 29.61 35.99 -9.50
N LYS A 570 28.67 36.14 -8.51
CA LYS A 570 29.06 36.24 -7.08
C LYS A 570 29.83 34.98 -6.63
N CYS A 571 29.40 33.80 -7.03
CA CYS A 571 30.10 32.56 -6.73
C CYS A 571 31.51 32.53 -7.35
N THR A 572 31.61 32.94 -8.62
CA THR A 572 32.91 33.01 -9.33
C THR A 572 33.88 33.94 -8.64
N ASP A 573 33.43 35.09 -8.16
CA ASP A 573 34.25 36.07 -7.47
C ASP A 573 34.73 35.54 -6.10
N ILE A 574 33.82 34.84 -5.37
CA ILE A 574 34.18 34.18 -4.10
C ILE A 574 35.25 33.11 -4.33
N LEU A 575 35.04 32.19 -5.28
CA LEU A 575 35.97 31.09 -5.50
C LEU A 575 37.31 31.56 -6.06
N LYS A 576 37.35 32.60 -6.90
CA LYS A 576 38.58 33.20 -7.37
C LYS A 576 39.38 33.89 -6.24
N SER A 577 38.70 34.53 -5.29
CA SER A 577 39.39 35.16 -4.14
C SER A 577 39.94 34.15 -3.15
N HIS A 578 39.45 32.89 -3.19
CA HIS A 578 39.88 31.79 -2.30
C HIS A 578 40.48 30.62 -3.10
N ASP A 579 41.14 30.88 -4.22
CA ASP A 579 41.69 29.88 -5.13
C ASP A 579 42.70 28.94 -4.45
N ASP A 580 43.54 29.47 -3.58
CA ASP A 580 44.46 28.70 -2.75
C ASP A 580 43.77 27.75 -1.77
N LYS A 581 42.65 28.16 -1.20
CA LYS A 581 41.81 27.33 -0.31
C LYS A 581 41.09 26.23 -1.07
N LEU A 582 40.62 26.56 -2.27
CA LEU A 582 39.97 25.58 -3.14
C LEU A 582 40.92 24.42 -3.49
N GLU A 583 42.16 24.72 -3.80
CA GLU A 583 43.20 23.72 -4.07
C GLU A 583 43.54 22.90 -2.80
N ALA A 584 43.66 23.57 -1.64
CA ALA A 584 43.98 22.91 -0.37
C ALA A 584 42.89 21.93 0.09
N VAL A 585 41.61 22.34 0.04
CA VAL A 585 40.46 21.48 0.38
C VAL A 585 40.34 20.31 -0.58
N ALA A 586 40.43 20.54 -1.90
CA ALA A 586 40.39 19.47 -2.89
C ALA A 586 41.53 18.47 -2.72
N SER A 587 42.76 18.94 -2.47
CA SER A 587 43.93 18.08 -2.21
C SER A 587 43.75 17.25 -0.95
N TYR A 588 43.20 17.80 0.12
CA TYR A 588 42.92 17.07 1.35
C TYR A 588 41.85 15.98 1.10
N LEU A 589 40.77 16.30 0.38
CA LEU A 589 39.75 15.33 0.02
C LEU A 589 40.29 14.19 -0.84
N MET A 590 41.19 14.48 -1.76
CA MET A 590 41.85 13.45 -2.59
C MET A 590 42.69 12.49 -1.74
N ALA A 591 43.32 12.99 -0.66
CA ALA A 591 44.15 12.18 0.24
C ALA A 591 43.31 11.39 1.27
N HIS A 592 42.27 11.99 1.85
CA HIS A 592 41.53 11.46 2.99
C HIS A 592 40.09 11.05 2.72
N ASN A 593 39.54 11.35 1.55
CA ASN A 593 38.16 11.12 1.09
C ASN A 593 37.09 11.92 1.86
N ASN A 594 37.25 12.21 3.11
CA ASN A 594 36.34 12.94 4.00
C ASN A 594 37.06 14.09 4.69
N MET A 595 36.39 15.21 4.90
CA MET A 595 36.85 16.35 5.62
C MET A 595 35.76 16.83 6.57
N GLY A 596 36.00 16.80 7.87
CA GLY A 596 35.05 17.30 8.86
C GLY A 596 35.18 18.81 9.06
N ARG A 597 34.26 19.40 9.82
CA ARG A 597 34.21 20.84 10.11
C ARG A 597 35.53 21.38 10.68
N PRO A 598 36.16 20.76 11.70
CA PRO A 598 37.40 21.32 12.27
C PRO A 598 38.55 21.39 11.27
N GLN A 599 38.69 20.40 10.39
CA GLN A 599 39.69 20.37 9.33
C GLN A 599 39.41 21.43 8.27
N PHE A 600 38.14 21.58 7.89
CA PHE A 600 37.72 22.56 6.88
C PHE A 600 37.95 23.99 7.38
N GLU A 601 37.50 24.30 8.60
CA GLU A 601 37.71 25.63 9.22
C GLU A 601 39.20 25.96 9.39
N ALA A 602 40.03 24.98 9.80
CA ALA A 602 41.49 25.17 9.88
C ALA A 602 42.08 25.56 8.51
N VAL A 603 41.67 24.92 7.42
CA VAL A 603 42.11 25.31 6.06
C VAL A 603 41.66 26.72 5.72
N MET A 604 40.40 27.05 5.98
CA MET A 604 39.85 28.38 5.68
C MET A 604 40.56 29.50 6.47
N GLU A 605 40.89 29.24 7.73
CA GLU A 605 41.59 30.19 8.60
C GLU A 605 43.12 30.19 8.41
N GLY A 606 43.68 29.26 7.63
CA GLY A 606 45.13 29.13 7.42
C GLY A 606 45.85 28.56 8.63
N LYS A 607 45.18 27.79 9.49
CA LYS A 607 45.73 27.11 10.65
C LYS A 607 46.21 25.69 10.30
N PRO A 608 47.10 25.08 11.14
CA PRO A 608 47.45 23.68 10.98
C PRO A 608 46.20 22.78 11.05
N ILE A 609 46.10 21.83 10.12
CA ILE A 609 44.95 20.92 10.03
C ILE A 609 45.05 19.92 11.20
N PRO A 610 44.03 19.80 12.07
CA PRO A 610 44.02 18.82 13.15
C PRO A 610 43.91 17.39 12.59
N ASP A 611 44.47 16.41 13.35
CA ASP A 611 44.44 15.00 12.96
C ASP A 611 43.02 14.49 12.74
N ALA A 612 42.86 13.59 11.76
CA ALA A 612 41.55 13.13 11.26
C ALA A 612 40.67 12.32 12.27
N ASP A 613 41.22 12.01 13.47
CA ASP A 613 40.51 11.21 14.48
C ASP A 613 39.60 12.01 15.44
N VAL A 614 39.56 13.33 15.30
CA VAL A 614 38.70 14.19 16.12
C VAL A 614 37.55 14.72 15.27
N LEU A 615 36.40 14.04 15.32
CA LEU A 615 35.11 14.59 14.92
C LEU A 615 34.30 14.85 16.20
N PRO A 616 34.43 16.02 16.88
CA PRO A 616 33.49 16.41 17.90
C PRO A 616 32.40 17.30 17.25
N ILE A 617 31.14 16.96 17.44
CA ILE A 617 30.15 18.02 17.57
C ILE A 617 30.48 18.70 18.92
N GLU A 618 31.43 19.57 18.90
CA GLU A 618 31.66 20.46 20.06
C GLU A 618 30.45 21.41 20.14
N SER A 619 30.00 21.55 21.37
CA SER A 619 28.96 22.46 21.80
C SER A 619 28.93 23.74 20.95
N ILE A 620 27.83 23.92 20.23
CA ILE A 620 27.46 25.22 19.70
C ILE A 620 27.32 26.10 20.94
N GLU A 621 28.32 26.98 21.20
CA GLU A 621 28.20 27.98 22.25
C GLU A 621 26.94 28.78 21.93
N PRO A 622 26.04 29.01 22.92
CA PRO A 622 24.91 29.87 22.71
C PRO A 622 25.44 31.25 22.32
N VAL A 623 24.97 31.79 21.23
CA VAL A 623 25.17 33.20 20.90
C VAL A 623 24.55 33.97 22.06
N ASP A 624 25.40 34.74 22.79
CA ASP A 624 24.94 35.61 23.87
C ASP A 624 23.77 36.45 23.37
N GLU A 625 22.61 36.26 24.00
CA GLU A 625 21.48 37.18 23.81
C GLU A 625 22.00 38.61 24.14
N PRO A 626 21.77 39.60 23.28
CA PRO A 626 22.15 40.97 23.62
C PRO A 626 21.34 41.36 24.88
N ASP A 627 22.08 41.72 25.93
CA ASP A 627 21.54 42.20 27.20
C ASP A 627 20.35 43.12 27.00
N ALA A 628 19.18 42.64 27.39
CA ALA A 628 17.99 43.45 27.50
C ALA A 628 18.27 44.49 28.60
N GLN A 629 18.57 45.72 28.19
CA GLN A 629 18.65 46.85 29.12
C GLN A 629 17.30 47.01 29.82
N PRO A 630 17.25 47.17 31.13
CA PRO A 630 16.02 47.41 31.82
C PRO A 630 15.50 48.79 31.42
N GLU A 631 14.29 48.84 30.87
CA GLU A 631 13.54 50.10 30.70
C GLU A 631 13.32 50.73 32.10
N GLU A 632 14.02 51.81 32.37
CA GLU A 632 13.78 52.69 33.47
C GLU A 632 12.45 53.44 33.23
N ASN A 633 11.54 53.30 34.18
CA ASN A 633 10.27 54.00 34.25
C ASN A 633 10.44 55.53 34.21
N ALA A 634 9.70 56.20 33.33
CA ALA A 634 9.21 57.55 33.54
C ALA A 634 7.80 57.71 32.89
#